data_90f68e6da8ed6083bf7c1b8aed7e1c6a
#
_entry.id   90f68e6da8ed6083bf7c1b8aed7e1c6a
#
_cell.length_a   1.000
_cell.length_b   1.000
_cell.length_c   1.000
_cell.angle_alpha   90.00
_cell.angle_beta   90.00
_cell.angle_gamma   90.00
#
_symmetry.space_group_name_H-M   'P 1'
#
loop_
_entity.id
_entity.type
_entity.pdbx_description
1 polymer ?
#
loop_
_entity_poly.entity_id
_entity_poly.type
_entity_poly.pdbx_seq_one_letter_code
_entity_poly.pdbx_strand_id
1 'polypeptide(L)'
;MNVTDRAYALELDKNDPLAHFKSQFVVTDPEMCYLDGNSLGRLPKETISAVNNLMTEWGAEVVTGWGHWVDEAQPTGDLLGQAALGAGPGQILVCDTTSVNFYQLCLAAVHARPGRKTIITDAANFPTD
;
A
#
# COMPACT_ATOMS: atom_id res chain seq x y z
N MET A 1 -7.84 -28.95 22.94
CA MET A 1 -8.50 -28.80 21.62
C MET A 1 -7.41 -28.98 20.58
N ASN A 2 -7.66 -29.79 19.55
CA ASN A 2 -6.65 -29.97 18.51
C ASN A 2 -6.64 -28.72 17.59
N VAL A 3 -5.45 -28.23 17.24
CA VAL A 3 -5.27 -27.04 16.37
C VAL A 3 -5.87 -27.18 14.97
N THR A 4 -6.12 -28.43 14.54
CA THR A 4 -6.79 -28.73 13.26
C THR A 4 -8.32 -28.78 13.34
N ASP A 5 -8.88 -28.63 14.53
CA ASP A 5 -10.35 -28.67 14.72
C ASP A 5 -10.97 -27.32 14.34
N ARG A 6 -12.09 -27.34 13.60
CA ARG A 6 -12.88 -26.15 13.30
C ARG A 6 -13.31 -25.39 14.57
N ALA A 7 -13.60 -26.11 15.64
CA ALA A 7 -13.97 -25.50 16.92
C ALA A 7 -12.83 -24.65 17.51
N TYR A 8 -11.58 -25.04 17.31
CA TYR A 8 -10.43 -24.25 17.73
C TYR A 8 -10.32 -22.94 16.94
N ALA A 9 -10.48 -22.99 15.62
CA ALA A 9 -10.47 -21.79 14.77
C ALA A 9 -11.61 -20.83 15.14
N LEU A 10 -12.82 -21.32 15.36
CA LEU A 10 -13.97 -20.50 15.78
C LEU A 10 -13.76 -19.86 17.15
N GLU A 11 -13.04 -20.50 18.05
CA GLU A 11 -12.71 -19.90 19.36
C GLU A 11 -11.65 -18.81 19.23
N LEU A 12 -10.67 -18.96 18.32
CA LEU A 12 -9.73 -17.90 18.00
C LEU A 12 -10.44 -16.69 17.40
N ASP A 13 -11.37 -16.91 16.45
CA ASP A 13 -12.16 -15.83 15.84
C ASP A 13 -12.96 -15.02 16.86
N LYS A 14 -13.53 -15.67 17.88
CA LYS A 14 -14.27 -14.97 18.96
C LYS A 14 -13.38 -14.07 19.79
N ASN A 15 -12.14 -14.44 19.97
CA ASN A 15 -11.16 -13.73 20.81
C ASN A 15 -10.23 -12.83 19.99
N ASP A 16 -10.46 -12.67 18.69
CA ASP A 16 -9.64 -11.83 17.83
C ASP A 16 -9.90 -10.34 18.09
N PRO A 17 -8.91 -9.60 18.64
CA PRO A 17 -9.06 -8.16 18.90
C PRO A 17 -9.20 -7.34 17.62
N LEU A 18 -8.82 -7.90 16.46
CA LEU A 18 -8.88 -7.24 15.16
C LEU A 18 -10.16 -7.57 14.38
N ALA A 19 -11.04 -8.41 14.91
CA ALA A 19 -12.27 -8.85 14.21
C ALA A 19 -13.14 -7.69 13.71
N HIS A 20 -13.15 -6.55 14.45
CA HIS A 20 -13.92 -5.36 14.10
C HIS A 20 -13.47 -4.71 12.78
N PHE A 21 -12.20 -4.83 12.40
CA PHE A 21 -11.68 -4.28 11.14
C PHE A 21 -12.27 -4.97 9.91
N LYS A 22 -12.67 -6.24 10.01
CA LYS A 22 -13.26 -6.98 8.89
C LYS A 22 -14.44 -6.25 8.26
N SER A 23 -15.24 -5.57 9.09
CA SER A 23 -16.41 -4.81 8.62
C SER A 23 -16.07 -3.56 7.80
N GLN A 24 -14.83 -3.09 7.88
CA GLN A 24 -14.36 -1.89 7.16
C GLN A 24 -14.01 -2.17 5.70
N PHE A 25 -13.90 -3.44 5.32
CA PHE A 25 -13.57 -3.83 3.95
C PHE A 25 -14.81 -4.29 3.17
N VAL A 26 -14.72 -4.18 1.84
CA VAL A 26 -15.73 -4.71 0.93
C VAL A 26 -15.55 -6.22 0.84
N VAL A 27 -16.60 -6.95 1.19
CA VAL A 27 -16.69 -8.40 1.08
C VAL A 27 -17.96 -8.72 0.30
N THR A 28 -17.82 -9.08 -0.97
CA THR A 28 -18.95 -9.41 -1.85
C THR A 28 -19.37 -10.86 -1.73
N ASP A 29 -18.42 -11.74 -1.44
CA ASP A 29 -18.66 -13.18 -1.23
C ASP A 29 -18.09 -13.55 0.16
N PRO A 30 -18.96 -13.81 1.15
CA PRO A 30 -18.54 -14.17 2.50
C PRO A 30 -17.89 -15.57 2.59
N GLU A 31 -18.13 -16.44 1.61
CA GLU A 31 -17.54 -17.79 1.55
C GLU A 31 -16.14 -17.79 0.93
N MET A 32 -15.76 -16.70 0.28
CA MET A 32 -14.42 -16.58 -0.32
C MET A 32 -13.34 -16.45 0.75
N CYS A 33 -12.44 -17.42 0.80
CA CYS A 33 -11.23 -17.38 1.60
C CYS A 33 -10.12 -16.64 0.83
N TYR A 34 -10.06 -15.31 0.96
CA TYR A 34 -9.06 -14.48 0.28
C TYR A 34 -7.80 -14.35 1.14
N LEU A 35 -6.71 -14.98 0.72
CA LEU A 35 -5.42 -15.04 1.44
C LEU A 35 -4.27 -14.36 0.68
N ASP A 36 -4.55 -13.67 -0.42
CA ASP A 36 -3.54 -13.03 -1.28
C ASP A 36 -3.50 -11.49 -1.11
N GLY A 37 -3.67 -11.05 0.14
CA GLY A 37 -3.64 -9.63 0.48
C GLY A 37 -2.28 -8.95 0.28
N ASN A 38 -1.20 -9.73 0.13
CA ASN A 38 0.13 -9.22 -0.22
C ASN A 38 0.23 -8.80 -1.69
N SER A 39 -0.50 -9.44 -2.59
CA SER A 39 -0.55 -9.04 -4.02
C SER A 39 -1.52 -7.89 -4.21
N LEU A 40 -2.73 -7.99 -3.67
CA LEU A 40 -3.73 -6.93 -3.70
C LEU A 40 -4.60 -7.01 -2.44
N GLY A 41 -4.55 -5.99 -1.60
CA GLY A 41 -5.40 -5.89 -0.41
C GLY A 41 -6.89 -5.78 -0.76
N ARG A 42 -7.77 -6.21 0.17
CA ARG A 42 -9.21 -5.95 0.03
C ARG A 42 -9.48 -4.45 0.06
N LEU A 43 -10.44 -4.01 -0.73
CA LEU A 43 -10.84 -2.61 -0.85
C LEU A 43 -11.45 -2.10 0.48
N PRO A 44 -10.86 -1.09 1.13
CA PRO A 44 -11.50 -0.42 2.26
C PRO A 44 -12.74 0.37 1.81
N LYS A 45 -13.80 0.34 2.60
CA LYS A 45 -15.02 1.10 2.27
C LYS A 45 -14.79 2.61 2.26
N GLU A 46 -13.91 3.08 3.13
CA GLU A 46 -13.52 4.49 3.21
C GLU A 46 -12.82 4.96 1.92
N THR A 47 -12.01 4.11 1.29
CA THR A 47 -11.34 4.42 0.02
C THR A 47 -12.35 4.75 -1.09
N ILE A 48 -13.50 4.06 -1.13
CA ILE A 48 -14.55 4.36 -2.10
C ILE A 48 -15.06 5.79 -1.92
N SER A 49 -15.32 6.18 -0.68
CA SER A 49 -15.79 7.54 -0.35
C SER A 49 -14.73 8.59 -0.66
N ALA A 50 -13.46 8.33 -0.32
CA ALA A 50 -12.35 9.25 -0.59
C ALA A 50 -12.17 9.48 -2.10
N VAL A 51 -12.19 8.41 -2.91
CA VAL A 51 -12.08 8.54 -4.38
C VAL A 51 -13.28 9.29 -4.98
N ASN A 52 -14.49 9.00 -4.53
CA ASN A 52 -15.68 9.72 -5.01
C ASN A 52 -15.65 11.21 -4.65
N ASN A 53 -15.17 11.55 -3.45
CA ASN A 53 -15.00 12.93 -3.02
C ASN A 53 -13.96 13.64 -3.89
N LEU A 54 -12.82 13.02 -4.16
CA LEU A 54 -11.79 13.57 -5.03
C LEU A 54 -12.31 13.82 -6.46
N MET A 55 -13.12 12.89 -7.00
CA MET A 55 -13.75 13.08 -8.32
C MET A 55 -14.72 14.26 -8.33
N THR A 56 -15.47 14.44 -7.26
CA THR A 56 -16.41 15.57 -7.11
C THR A 56 -15.66 16.90 -7.01
N GLU A 57 -14.62 16.93 -6.20
CA GLU A 57 -13.73 18.08 -6.03
C GLU A 57 -13.05 18.46 -7.35
N TRP A 58 -12.50 17.47 -8.08
CA TRP A 58 -11.93 17.72 -9.39
C TRP A 58 -12.93 18.34 -10.36
N GLY A 59 -14.16 17.83 -10.39
CA GLY A 59 -15.24 18.40 -11.23
C GLY A 59 -15.59 19.84 -10.87
N ALA A 60 -15.47 20.21 -9.60
CA ALA A 60 -15.79 21.56 -9.12
C ALA A 60 -14.61 22.54 -9.26
N GLU A 61 -13.39 22.11 -8.93
CA GLU A 61 -12.22 22.97 -8.83
C GLU A 61 -11.39 23.04 -10.11
N VAL A 62 -11.43 22.00 -10.92
CA VAL A 62 -10.68 21.91 -12.17
C VAL A 62 -9.20 22.24 -11.94
N VAL A 63 -8.62 23.25 -12.59
CA VAL A 63 -7.20 23.62 -12.46
C VAL A 63 -6.87 24.22 -11.10
N THR A 64 -7.82 24.80 -10.38
CA THR A 64 -7.55 25.43 -9.08
C THR A 64 -7.20 24.42 -7.99
N GLY A 65 -7.64 23.15 -8.12
CA GLY A 65 -7.29 22.05 -7.23
C GLY A 65 -5.79 21.72 -7.19
N TRP A 66 -5.03 22.13 -8.20
CA TRP A 66 -3.57 21.97 -8.20
C TRP A 66 -2.90 22.65 -7.00
N GLY A 67 -3.55 23.68 -6.42
CA GLY A 67 -3.00 24.38 -5.26
C GLY A 67 -2.76 23.50 -4.04
N HIS A 68 -3.41 22.34 -3.96
CA HIS A 68 -3.23 21.35 -2.87
C HIS A 68 -2.93 19.94 -3.35
N TRP A 69 -3.43 19.50 -4.50
CA TRP A 69 -3.18 18.12 -4.97
C TRP A 69 -1.70 17.83 -5.22
N VAL A 70 -0.94 18.81 -5.71
CA VAL A 70 0.48 18.61 -6.02
C VAL A 70 1.33 18.31 -4.78
N ASP A 71 0.89 18.74 -3.62
CA ASP A 71 1.62 18.60 -2.37
C ASP A 71 1.23 17.34 -1.57
N GLU A 72 0.24 16.56 -2.02
CA GLU A 72 -0.29 15.39 -1.28
C GLU A 72 0.70 14.24 -1.12
N ALA A 73 1.70 14.14 -1.99
CA ALA A 73 2.66 13.03 -1.98
C ALA A 73 3.49 12.97 -0.68
N GLN A 74 3.90 14.12 -0.16
CA GLN A 74 4.72 14.17 1.06
C GLN A 74 3.93 13.94 2.34
N PRO A 75 2.78 14.60 2.60
CA PRO A 75 1.93 14.30 3.76
C PRO A 75 1.46 12.84 3.80
N THR A 76 1.11 12.26 2.66
CA THR A 76 0.76 10.84 2.55
C THR A 76 1.95 9.95 2.90
N GLY A 77 3.15 10.30 2.44
CA GLY A 77 4.39 9.61 2.78
C GLY A 77 4.69 9.69 4.28
N ASP A 78 4.56 10.85 4.89
CA ASP A 78 4.78 11.04 6.33
C ASP A 78 3.79 10.23 7.18
N LEU A 79 2.53 10.21 6.78
CA LEU A 79 1.51 9.38 7.43
C LEU A 79 1.86 7.89 7.35
N LEU A 80 2.22 7.40 6.17
CA LEU A 80 2.65 6.00 5.96
C LEU A 80 3.91 5.68 6.77
N GLY A 81 4.88 6.60 6.78
CA GLY A 81 6.11 6.51 7.54
C GLY A 81 5.84 6.31 9.02
N GLN A 82 5.03 7.16 9.60
CA GLN A 82 4.67 7.11 11.02
C GLN A 82 3.83 5.87 11.36
N ALA A 83 2.82 5.55 10.54
CA ALA A 83 1.84 4.51 10.86
C ALA A 83 2.37 3.08 10.68
N ALA A 84 3.25 2.84 9.70
CA ALA A 84 3.62 1.49 9.27
C ALA A 84 5.13 1.22 9.21
N LEU A 85 5.96 2.24 8.97
CA LEU A 85 7.39 2.04 8.68
C LEU A 85 8.32 2.52 9.80
N GLY A 86 7.80 3.24 10.80
CA GLY A 86 8.62 3.81 11.88
C GLY A 86 9.59 4.89 11.38
N ALA A 87 9.29 5.54 10.25
CA ALA A 87 10.09 6.60 9.67
C ALA A 87 9.63 7.98 10.16
N GLY A 88 10.57 8.93 10.25
CA GLY A 88 10.30 10.31 10.61
C GLY A 88 9.75 11.14 9.42
N PRO A 89 9.28 12.37 9.70
CA PRO A 89 8.81 13.28 8.66
C PRO A 89 9.88 13.54 7.58
N GLY A 90 9.44 13.63 6.32
CA GLY A 90 10.30 13.88 5.17
C GLY A 90 11.11 12.68 4.68
N GLN A 91 10.99 11.50 5.32
CA GLN A 91 11.75 10.31 4.94
C GLN A 91 11.03 9.40 3.95
N ILE A 92 9.72 9.55 3.80
CA ILE A 92 8.92 8.77 2.89
C ILE A 92 8.24 9.69 1.87
N LEU A 93 8.30 9.31 0.61
CA LEU A 93 7.57 9.97 -0.46
C LEU A 93 6.74 8.93 -1.22
N VAL A 94 5.46 9.18 -1.39
CA VAL A 94 4.57 8.35 -2.21
C VAL A 94 4.58 8.91 -3.63
N CYS A 95 5.14 8.15 -4.57
CA CYS A 95 5.23 8.60 -5.96
C CYS A 95 5.31 7.41 -6.91
N ASP A 96 4.97 7.64 -8.17
CA ASP A 96 5.13 6.71 -9.28
C ASP A 96 4.65 5.26 -9.02
N THR A 97 5.36 4.30 -9.61
CA THR A 97 5.17 2.86 -9.42
C THR A 97 6.44 2.22 -8.88
N THR A 98 6.33 1.00 -8.35
CA THR A 98 7.48 0.21 -7.88
C THR A 98 8.57 0.13 -8.94
N SER A 99 8.23 -0.23 -10.19
CA SER A 99 9.20 -0.39 -11.27
C SER A 99 9.89 0.93 -11.64
N VAL A 100 9.14 2.06 -11.70
CA VAL A 100 9.72 3.38 -11.98
C VAL A 100 10.66 3.80 -10.86
N ASN A 101 10.23 3.68 -9.61
CA ASN A 101 11.05 4.03 -8.44
C ASN A 101 12.31 3.16 -8.37
N PHE A 102 12.18 1.86 -8.62
CA PHE A 102 13.31 0.94 -8.65
C PHE A 102 14.31 1.30 -9.73
N TYR A 103 13.86 1.57 -10.96
CA TYR A 103 14.71 2.05 -12.05
C TYR A 103 15.47 3.32 -11.69
N GLN A 104 14.77 4.33 -11.15
CA GLN A 104 15.39 5.60 -10.75
C GLN A 104 16.46 5.41 -9.67
N LEU A 105 16.18 4.57 -8.68
CA LEU A 105 17.13 4.26 -7.59
C LEU A 105 18.34 3.49 -8.10
N CYS A 106 18.16 2.51 -8.98
CA CYS A 106 19.25 1.78 -9.61
C CYS A 106 20.14 2.70 -10.43
N LEU A 107 19.54 3.58 -11.24
CA LEU A 107 20.29 4.56 -12.04
C LEU A 107 21.08 5.51 -11.15
N ALA A 108 20.48 6.03 -10.09
CA ALA A 108 21.15 6.89 -9.12
C ALA A 108 22.32 6.17 -8.44
N ALA A 109 22.15 4.90 -8.04
CA ALA A 109 23.21 4.10 -7.43
C ALA A 109 24.40 3.86 -8.37
N VAL A 110 24.14 3.58 -9.64
CA VAL A 110 25.19 3.42 -10.67
C VAL A 110 25.96 4.74 -10.86
N HIS A 111 25.26 5.85 -10.96
CA HIS A 111 25.90 7.17 -11.09
C HIS A 111 26.71 7.57 -9.84
N ALA A 112 26.22 7.22 -8.66
CA ALA A 112 26.93 7.51 -7.40
C ALA A 112 28.23 6.70 -7.23
N ARG A 113 28.44 5.66 -8.03
CA ARG A 113 29.63 4.77 -7.97
C ARG A 113 30.18 4.47 -9.37
N PRO A 114 30.75 5.46 -10.09
CA PRO A 114 31.10 5.33 -11.51
C PRO A 114 32.15 4.25 -11.81
N GLY A 115 32.90 3.79 -10.79
CA GLY A 115 33.86 2.69 -10.93
C GLY A 115 33.23 1.29 -10.87
N ARG A 116 31.97 1.16 -10.43
CA ARG A 116 31.26 -0.11 -10.28
C ARG A 116 30.33 -0.33 -11.48
N LYS A 117 30.61 -1.35 -12.28
CA LYS A 117 29.87 -1.63 -13.52
C LYS A 117 29.07 -2.95 -13.49
N THR A 118 29.14 -3.68 -12.39
CA THR A 118 28.46 -4.97 -12.24
C THR A 118 27.25 -4.80 -11.34
N ILE A 119 26.09 -5.21 -11.84
CA ILE A 119 24.85 -5.34 -11.09
C ILE A 119 24.64 -6.82 -10.79
N ILE A 120 24.37 -7.16 -9.55
CA ILE A 120 24.07 -8.53 -9.11
C ILE A 120 22.58 -8.60 -8.81
N THR A 121 21.90 -9.57 -9.42
CA THR A 121 20.48 -9.84 -9.23
C THR A 121 20.25 -11.34 -9.18
N ASP A 122 19.06 -11.79 -8.82
CA ASP A 122 18.65 -13.19 -8.90
C ASP A 122 17.52 -13.38 -9.93
N ALA A 123 17.27 -14.63 -10.30
CA ALA A 123 16.26 -14.98 -11.30
C ALA A 123 14.82 -15.04 -10.72
N ALA A 124 14.66 -14.87 -9.42
CA ALA A 124 13.37 -14.94 -8.74
C ALA A 124 12.75 -13.56 -8.46
N ASN A 125 13.41 -12.48 -8.92
CA ASN A 125 12.86 -11.14 -8.84
C ASN A 125 11.53 -11.02 -9.58
N PHE A 126 10.73 -10.04 -9.16
CA PHE A 126 9.45 -9.78 -9.81
C PHE A 126 9.64 -9.43 -11.29
N PRO A 127 8.85 -10.01 -12.23
CA PRO A 127 9.14 -9.94 -13.67
C PRO A 127 9.21 -8.54 -14.27
N THR A 128 8.63 -7.53 -13.62
CA THR A 128 8.64 -6.13 -14.08
C THR A 128 9.74 -5.27 -13.46
N ASP A 129 10.51 -5.82 -12.52
CA ASP A 129 11.60 -5.14 -11.82
C ASP A 129 12.95 -5.64 -12.34
#